data_dc4f52e74a536a61fcf2e1516bc2f9cf
#
_entry.id   dc4f52e74a536a61fcf2e1516bc2f9cf
#
_cell.length_a   1.000
_cell.length_b   1.000
_cell.length_c   1.000
_cell.angle_alpha   90.00
_cell.angle_beta   90.00
_cell.angle_gamma   90.00
#
_symmetry.space_group_name_H-M   'P 1'
#
loop_
_entity.id
_entity.type
_entity.pdbx_description
1 polymer ?
#
loop_
_entity_poly.entity_id
_entity_poly.type
_entity_poly.pdbx_seq_one_letter_code
_entity_poly.pdbx_strand_id
1 'polypeptide(L)'
;MKKNLITAVLIAAAIVLWLASGLLRESPPAHEGISTTVLPPSAESLVRVRAREFQAQQRTLTQILRGRTESKRTARVSAEVSGRVVARPAERGDRVKAGDVLCELAVDEREAILAEAVADFERARLEDRGARELSERELLSEIGIAKAKAELSSAQARVEREQLNVARTRITAPFDGIVETMHIEVGDLAAVGTACATVLDLNPLLISANVSERSVGAIKVGDFVSARTVTNEALEGRVSFVGKQSDAATRTYPVEVTVPNPDYRLRAGLTTTISVNTETVLAQRVS
;
A
#
# COMPACT_ATOMS: atom_id res chain seq x y z
N MET A 1 55.76 67.08 9.60
CA MET A 1 54.45 67.63 9.25
C MET A 1 54.35 68.28 7.87
N LYS A 2 55.47 68.78 7.22
CA LYS A 2 55.45 69.50 5.91
C LYS A 2 55.27 68.58 4.70
N LYS A 3 55.68 67.29 4.73
CA LYS A 3 55.54 66.35 3.58
C LYS A 3 54.10 65.88 3.33
N ASN A 4 53.30 65.68 4.38
CA ASN A 4 51.90 65.23 4.23
C ASN A 4 50.99 66.35 3.75
N LEU A 5 51.36 67.59 3.99
CA LEU A 5 50.58 68.74 3.48
C LEU A 5 50.78 68.91 1.96
N ILE A 6 51.97 68.65 1.48
CA ILE A 6 52.33 68.76 0.03
C ILE A 6 51.61 67.67 -0.74
N THR A 7 51.54 66.45 -0.20
CA THR A 7 50.81 65.35 -0.88
C THR A 7 49.32 65.60 -0.89
N ALA A 8 48.73 66.13 0.17
CA ALA A 8 47.30 66.48 0.24
C ALA A 8 46.91 67.56 -0.78
N VAL A 9 47.77 68.57 -0.92
CA VAL A 9 47.58 69.65 -1.89
C VAL A 9 47.73 69.15 -3.35
N LEU A 10 48.65 68.21 -3.62
CA LEU A 10 48.77 67.59 -4.96
C LEU A 10 47.57 66.76 -5.33
N ILE A 11 46.99 65.98 -4.37
CA ILE A 11 45.80 65.21 -4.63
C ILE A 11 44.59 66.15 -4.84
N ALA A 12 44.44 67.17 -4.06
CA ALA A 12 43.37 68.16 -4.24
C ALA A 12 43.49 68.86 -5.63
N ALA A 13 44.68 69.22 -6.03
CA ALA A 13 44.91 69.81 -7.34
C ALA A 13 44.61 68.87 -8.49
N ALA A 14 44.92 67.57 -8.36
CA ALA A 14 44.60 66.54 -9.36
C ALA A 14 43.07 66.33 -9.49
N ILE A 15 42.34 66.37 -8.36
CA ILE A 15 40.89 66.26 -8.38
C ILE A 15 40.22 67.49 -9.02
N VAL A 16 40.72 68.68 -8.76
CA VAL A 16 40.23 69.91 -9.39
C VAL A 16 40.48 69.89 -10.89
N LEU A 17 41.67 69.43 -11.30
CA LEU A 17 42.03 69.31 -12.74
C LEU A 17 41.15 68.26 -13.46
N TRP A 18 40.83 67.18 -12.76
CA TRP A 18 39.95 66.17 -13.32
C TRP A 18 38.49 66.63 -13.45
N LEU A 19 37.97 67.37 -12.48
CA LEU A 19 36.68 68.04 -12.55
C LEU A 19 36.64 69.17 -13.62
N ALA A 20 37.68 69.90 -13.77
CA ALA A 20 37.79 70.93 -14.82
C ALA A 20 37.86 70.34 -16.24
N SER A 21 38.42 69.13 -16.42
CA SER A 21 38.46 68.46 -17.70
C SER A 21 37.07 68.05 -18.20
N GLY A 22 36.12 67.85 -17.25
CA GLY A 22 34.74 67.59 -17.58
C GLY A 22 33.97 68.76 -18.18
N LEU A 23 34.39 70.00 -17.87
CA LEU A 23 33.80 71.23 -18.38
C LEU A 23 34.22 71.57 -19.79
N LEU A 24 35.30 70.96 -20.26
CA LEU A 24 35.89 71.16 -21.64
C LEU A 24 35.41 70.12 -22.67
N ARG A 25 34.48 69.21 -22.25
CA ARG A 25 33.85 68.32 -23.22
C ARG A 25 32.79 69.14 -23.97
N GLU A 26 33.12 69.51 -25.21
CA GLU A 26 32.13 70.03 -26.15
C GLU A 26 30.98 69.06 -26.27
N SER A 27 29.77 69.60 -26.08
CA SER A 27 28.54 68.87 -26.36
C SER A 27 28.56 68.44 -27.85
N PRO A 28 28.21 67.21 -28.15
CA PRO A 28 28.07 66.82 -29.58
C PRO A 28 27.03 67.72 -30.21
N PRO A 29 27.24 68.08 -31.51
CA PRO A 29 26.38 69.01 -32.23
C PRO A 29 24.92 68.47 -32.16
N ALA A 30 24.00 69.34 -31.83
CA ALA A 30 22.59 69.07 -31.97
C ALA A 30 22.34 68.59 -33.39
N HIS A 31 21.82 67.40 -33.54
CA HIS A 31 21.34 66.92 -34.80
C HIS A 31 20.31 67.91 -35.31
N GLU A 32 20.66 68.61 -36.34
CA GLU A 32 19.73 69.40 -37.17
C GLU A 32 18.52 68.51 -37.51
N GLY A 33 17.35 69.01 -37.21
CA GLY A 33 16.12 68.30 -37.43
C GLY A 33 16.04 67.78 -38.88
N ILE A 34 16.07 66.48 -38.99
CA ILE A 34 15.71 65.84 -40.28
C ILE A 34 14.28 66.23 -40.51
N SER A 35 14.08 67.11 -41.49
CA SER A 35 12.76 67.38 -42.06
C SER A 35 12.14 66.07 -42.43
N THR A 36 11.17 65.63 -41.61
CA THR A 36 10.39 64.44 -41.91
C THR A 36 9.58 64.75 -43.17
N THR A 37 10.19 64.49 -44.32
CA THR A 37 9.40 64.30 -45.52
C THR A 37 8.50 63.11 -45.20
N VAL A 38 7.22 63.40 -44.97
CA VAL A 38 6.20 62.38 -44.88
C VAL A 38 6.16 61.67 -46.20
N LEU A 39 6.97 60.63 -46.33
CA LEU A 39 6.79 59.66 -47.40
C LEU A 39 5.38 59.06 -47.17
N PRO A 40 4.55 58.94 -48.22
CA PRO A 40 3.32 58.23 -48.11
C PRO A 40 3.62 56.86 -47.52
N PRO A 41 2.76 56.33 -46.63
CA PRO A 41 3.05 55.04 -45.98
C PRO A 41 3.36 54.04 -47.08
N SER A 42 4.66 53.72 -47.19
CA SER A 42 5.10 52.55 -47.92
C SER A 42 4.22 51.43 -47.45
N ALA A 43 3.47 50.81 -48.33
CA ALA A 43 2.61 49.70 -48.02
C ALA A 43 3.49 48.70 -47.27
N GLU A 44 3.45 48.75 -45.90
CA GLU A 44 4.08 47.76 -45.08
C GLU A 44 3.61 46.41 -45.62
N SER A 45 4.59 45.67 -46.15
CA SER A 45 4.27 44.32 -46.59
C SER A 45 3.81 43.55 -45.37
N LEU A 46 2.51 43.58 -45.15
CA LEU A 46 1.85 42.84 -44.07
C LEU A 46 2.29 41.38 -44.22
N VAL A 47 3.11 40.94 -43.28
CA VAL A 47 3.50 39.52 -43.20
C VAL A 47 2.23 38.70 -43.07
N ARG A 48 1.90 37.92 -44.10
CA ARG A 48 0.75 37.01 -44.04
C ARG A 48 1.04 35.94 -42.98
N VAL A 49 0.43 36.09 -41.82
CA VAL A 49 0.43 35.06 -40.77
C VAL A 49 -0.81 34.18 -40.96
N ARG A 50 -0.62 32.88 -40.89
CA ARG A 50 -1.72 31.94 -40.79
C ARG A 50 -2.18 31.92 -39.33
N ALA A 51 -3.28 32.52 -39.02
CA ALA A 51 -3.94 32.37 -37.73
C ALA A 51 -4.91 31.19 -37.79
N ARG A 52 -4.93 30.40 -36.78
CA ARG A 52 -5.90 29.31 -36.59
C ARG A 52 -6.59 29.54 -35.25
N GLU A 53 -7.89 29.58 -35.29
CA GLU A 53 -8.67 29.68 -34.07
C GLU A 53 -8.77 28.29 -33.42
N PHE A 54 -8.39 28.17 -32.16
CA PHE A 54 -8.50 26.95 -31.41
C PHE A 54 -9.52 27.11 -30.31
N GLN A 55 -10.48 26.20 -30.28
CA GLN A 55 -11.44 26.13 -29.18
C GLN A 55 -10.87 25.24 -28.07
N ALA A 56 -10.96 25.71 -26.84
CA ALA A 56 -10.59 24.92 -25.67
C ALA A 56 -11.57 23.75 -25.51
N GLN A 57 -11.05 22.56 -25.41
CA GLN A 57 -11.81 21.33 -25.16
C GLN A 57 -11.47 20.79 -23.79
N GLN A 58 -12.46 20.20 -23.11
CA GLN A 58 -12.21 19.46 -21.87
C GLN A 58 -11.33 18.26 -22.18
N ARG A 59 -10.20 18.17 -21.49
CA ARG A 59 -9.28 17.05 -21.57
C ARG A 59 -8.99 16.52 -20.17
N THR A 60 -9.17 15.22 -20.02
CA THR A 60 -8.73 14.52 -18.80
C THR A 60 -7.22 14.30 -18.89
N LEU A 61 -6.50 14.80 -17.90
CA LEU A 61 -5.09 14.52 -17.74
C LEU A 61 -4.93 13.07 -17.27
N THR A 62 -4.06 12.36 -17.93
CA THR A 62 -3.77 10.96 -17.60
C THR A 62 -2.32 10.85 -17.14
N GLN A 63 -2.15 10.35 -15.93
CA GLN A 63 -0.83 10.04 -15.39
C GLN A 63 -0.49 8.58 -15.71
N ILE A 64 0.63 8.36 -16.40
CA ILE A 64 1.09 7.02 -16.74
C ILE A 64 2.09 6.57 -15.67
N LEU A 65 1.83 5.41 -15.05
CA LEU A 65 2.67 4.78 -14.05
C LEU A 65 3.05 3.37 -14.51
N ARG A 66 4.18 2.89 -14.01
CA ARG A 66 4.59 1.48 -14.15
C ARG A 66 4.43 0.81 -12.80
N GLY A 67 3.86 -0.37 -12.81
CA GLY A 67 3.63 -1.15 -11.61
C GLY A 67 3.66 -2.65 -11.90
N ARG A 68 3.28 -3.41 -10.90
CA ARG A 68 3.12 -4.86 -11.02
C ARG A 68 1.87 -5.32 -10.28
N THR A 69 1.31 -6.42 -10.74
CA THR A 69 0.22 -7.09 -10.03
C THR A 69 0.75 -7.80 -8.80
N GLU A 70 0.03 -7.73 -7.70
CA GLU A 70 0.35 -8.39 -6.44
C GLU A 70 -0.90 -9.05 -5.85
N SER A 71 -0.71 -10.12 -5.08
CA SER A 71 -1.78 -10.67 -4.27
C SER A 71 -2.15 -9.68 -3.17
N LYS A 72 -3.44 -9.57 -2.86
CA LYS A 72 -3.91 -8.74 -1.74
C LYS A 72 -3.31 -9.21 -0.41
N ARG A 73 -3.20 -10.52 -0.24
CA ARG A 73 -2.63 -11.18 0.94
C ARG A 73 -1.92 -12.45 0.52
N THR A 74 -0.86 -12.78 1.23
CA THR A 74 -0.18 -14.05 1.14
C THR A 74 -0.06 -14.61 2.54
N ALA A 75 -0.59 -15.80 2.78
CA ALA A 75 -0.46 -16.48 4.05
C ALA A 75 0.35 -17.76 3.88
N ARG A 76 1.39 -17.89 4.69
CA ARG A 76 2.09 -19.15 4.90
C ARG A 76 1.45 -19.84 6.09
N VAL A 77 0.56 -20.80 5.82
CA VAL A 77 -0.20 -21.51 6.83
C VAL A 77 0.67 -22.63 7.41
N SER A 78 0.84 -22.63 8.73
CA SER A 78 1.75 -23.53 9.43
C SER A 78 1.01 -24.33 10.48
N ALA A 79 1.57 -25.49 10.85
CA ALA A 79 1.09 -26.34 11.91
C ALA A 79 1.19 -25.64 13.29
N GLU A 80 0.11 -25.64 14.06
CA GLU A 80 0.08 -25.12 15.43
C GLU A 80 0.39 -26.20 16.49
N VAL A 81 0.26 -27.47 16.08
CA VAL A 81 0.59 -28.63 16.88
C VAL A 81 1.48 -29.57 16.08
N SER A 82 2.29 -30.38 16.78
CA SER A 82 3.10 -31.40 16.14
C SER A 82 2.27 -32.65 15.81
N GLY A 83 2.58 -33.33 14.73
CA GLY A 83 1.91 -34.59 14.34
C GLY A 83 2.37 -35.06 12.97
N ARG A 84 2.08 -36.33 12.64
CA ARG A 84 2.30 -36.87 11.32
C ARG A 84 1.18 -36.41 10.38
N VAL A 85 1.52 -35.99 9.17
CA VAL A 85 0.53 -35.64 8.13
C VAL A 85 -0.17 -36.94 7.66
N VAL A 86 -1.46 -37.03 7.87
CA VAL A 86 -2.28 -38.19 7.47
C VAL A 86 -3.08 -37.96 6.19
N ALA A 87 -3.43 -36.69 5.91
CA ALA A 87 -4.13 -36.32 4.69
C ALA A 87 -3.73 -34.91 4.23
N ARG A 88 -3.86 -34.72 2.92
CA ARG A 88 -3.65 -33.45 2.25
C ARG A 88 -4.77 -33.25 1.23
N PRO A 89 -5.95 -32.79 1.66
CA PRO A 89 -7.11 -32.64 0.78
C PRO A 89 -6.93 -31.59 -0.30
N ALA A 90 -6.14 -30.54 -0.02
CA ALA A 90 -5.84 -29.46 -0.95
C ALA A 90 -4.56 -29.73 -1.73
N GLU A 91 -4.57 -29.40 -3.02
CA GLU A 91 -3.42 -29.50 -3.90
C GLU A 91 -2.98 -28.13 -4.43
N ARG A 92 -1.77 -28.08 -4.97
CA ARG A 92 -1.26 -26.88 -5.61
C ARG A 92 -2.13 -26.48 -6.81
N GLY A 93 -2.60 -25.22 -6.80
CA GLY A 93 -3.48 -24.66 -7.82
C GLY A 93 -4.96 -24.70 -7.45
N ASP A 94 -5.34 -25.37 -6.37
CA ASP A 94 -6.72 -25.47 -5.94
C ASP A 94 -7.23 -24.13 -5.40
N ARG A 95 -8.52 -23.88 -5.65
CA ARG A 95 -9.27 -22.81 -5.00
C ARG A 95 -9.80 -23.30 -3.67
N VAL A 96 -9.49 -22.55 -2.62
CA VAL A 96 -9.91 -22.84 -1.26
C VAL A 96 -10.71 -21.68 -0.67
N LYS A 97 -11.64 -21.98 0.21
CA LYS A 97 -12.39 -21.02 1.01
C LYS A 97 -11.81 -20.94 2.41
N ALA A 98 -12.09 -19.85 3.10
CA ALA A 98 -11.78 -19.75 4.53
C ALA A 98 -12.37 -20.92 5.31
N GLY A 99 -11.53 -21.62 6.07
CA GLY A 99 -11.89 -22.81 6.82
C GLY A 99 -11.70 -24.14 6.10
N ASP A 100 -11.45 -24.16 4.79
CA ASP A 100 -11.16 -25.41 4.07
C ASP A 100 -9.86 -26.03 4.57
N VAL A 101 -9.85 -27.35 4.73
CA VAL A 101 -8.70 -28.10 5.25
C VAL A 101 -7.64 -28.21 4.18
N LEU A 102 -6.43 -27.73 4.51
CA LEU A 102 -5.25 -27.82 3.66
C LEU A 102 -4.43 -29.08 3.94
N CYS A 103 -4.20 -29.36 5.22
CA CYS A 103 -3.50 -30.53 5.71
C CYS A 103 -4.17 -31.05 6.96
N GLU A 104 -4.16 -32.36 7.17
CA GLU A 104 -4.59 -33.00 8.43
C GLU A 104 -3.41 -33.72 9.07
N LEU A 105 -3.26 -33.48 10.38
CA LEU A 105 -2.30 -34.19 11.20
C LEU A 105 -2.99 -35.34 11.94
N ALA A 106 -2.26 -36.37 12.25
CA ALA A 106 -2.75 -37.47 13.08
C ALA A 106 -3.24 -36.94 14.43
N VAL A 107 -4.42 -37.37 14.83
CA VAL A 107 -5.01 -36.95 16.11
C VAL A 107 -4.34 -37.69 17.27
N ASP A 108 -3.91 -38.93 17.00
CA ASP A 108 -3.23 -39.82 17.97
C ASP A 108 -3.98 -39.90 19.32
N GLU A 109 -3.27 -39.68 20.45
CA GLU A 109 -3.86 -39.71 21.78
C GLU A 109 -4.73 -38.50 22.14
N ARG A 110 -4.82 -37.44 21.32
CA ARG A 110 -5.55 -36.20 21.64
C ARG A 110 -7.05 -36.43 21.84
N GLU A 111 -7.66 -37.36 21.07
CA GLU A 111 -9.07 -37.71 21.27
C GLU A 111 -9.27 -38.40 22.60
N ALA A 112 -8.34 -39.26 23.01
CA ALA A 112 -8.44 -39.93 24.33
C ALA A 112 -8.28 -38.91 25.47
N ILE A 113 -7.36 -37.97 25.35
CA ILE A 113 -7.17 -36.89 26.35
C ILE A 113 -8.40 -35.98 26.41
N LEU A 114 -9.01 -35.67 25.27
CA LEU A 114 -10.25 -34.91 25.24
C LEU A 114 -11.40 -35.67 25.91
N ALA A 115 -11.52 -36.96 25.63
CA ALA A 115 -12.54 -37.81 26.28
C ALA A 115 -12.36 -37.87 27.80
N GLU A 116 -11.11 -37.97 28.29
CA GLU A 116 -10.81 -37.89 29.73
C GLU A 116 -11.22 -36.52 30.30
N ALA A 117 -10.87 -35.41 29.63
CA ALA A 117 -11.23 -34.06 30.07
C ALA A 117 -12.77 -33.86 30.14
N VAL A 118 -13.52 -34.42 29.17
CA VAL A 118 -14.98 -34.39 29.15
C VAL A 118 -15.57 -35.19 30.33
N ALA A 119 -15.01 -36.38 30.65
CA ALA A 119 -15.43 -37.16 31.80
C ALA A 119 -15.17 -36.43 33.13
N ASP A 120 -14.03 -35.78 33.28
CA ASP A 120 -13.71 -34.95 34.44
C ASP A 120 -14.68 -33.77 34.59
N PHE A 121 -15.02 -33.11 33.49
CA PHE A 121 -16.00 -32.03 33.46
C PHE A 121 -17.39 -32.49 33.92
N GLU A 122 -17.87 -33.63 33.42
CA GLU A 122 -19.15 -34.18 33.83
C GLU A 122 -19.15 -34.54 35.32
N ARG A 123 -18.05 -35.12 35.85
CA ARG A 123 -17.90 -35.37 37.30
C ARG A 123 -17.99 -34.07 38.08
N ALA A 124 -17.20 -33.06 37.74
CA ALA A 124 -17.17 -31.76 38.43
C ALA A 124 -18.53 -31.05 38.34
N ARG A 125 -19.28 -31.23 37.25
CA ARG A 125 -20.64 -30.70 37.07
C ARG A 125 -21.64 -31.35 38.02
N LEU A 126 -21.52 -32.65 38.24
CA LEU A 126 -22.35 -33.36 39.21
C LEU A 126 -22.00 -32.94 40.64
N GLU A 127 -20.73 -32.78 40.97
CA GLU A 127 -20.26 -32.31 42.27
C GLU A 127 -20.75 -30.87 42.57
N ASP A 128 -20.68 -29.93 41.63
CA ASP A 128 -21.19 -28.56 41.78
C ASP A 128 -22.74 -28.59 42.01
N ARG A 129 -23.46 -29.40 41.24
CA ARG A 129 -24.90 -29.57 41.44
C ARG A 129 -25.22 -30.07 42.84
N GLY A 130 -24.57 -31.14 43.28
CA GLY A 130 -24.74 -31.67 44.62
C GLY A 130 -24.37 -30.69 45.72
N ALA A 131 -23.28 -29.90 45.51
CA ALA A 131 -22.89 -28.85 46.44
C ALA A 131 -23.97 -27.75 46.56
N ARG A 132 -24.60 -27.35 45.47
CA ARG A 132 -25.73 -26.38 45.50
C ARG A 132 -26.94 -26.92 46.21
N GLU A 133 -27.36 -28.20 45.95
CA GLU A 133 -28.47 -28.83 46.61
C GLU A 133 -28.27 -28.97 48.13
N LEU A 134 -27.04 -29.29 48.58
CA LEU A 134 -26.67 -29.33 50.00
C LEU A 134 -26.68 -27.95 50.64
N SER A 135 -26.25 -26.91 49.88
CA SER A 135 -26.28 -25.51 50.32
C SER A 135 -27.69 -25.01 50.54
N GLU A 136 -28.64 -25.32 49.66
CA GLU A 136 -30.08 -24.98 49.81
C GLU A 136 -30.67 -25.58 51.07
N ARG A 137 -30.08 -26.67 51.60
CA ARG A 137 -30.45 -27.30 52.85
C ARG A 137 -29.60 -26.87 54.05
N GLU A 138 -28.76 -25.82 53.89
CA GLU A 138 -27.81 -25.32 54.91
C GLU A 138 -26.78 -26.35 55.41
N LEU A 139 -26.53 -27.41 54.61
CA LEU A 139 -25.63 -28.52 54.95
C LEU A 139 -24.21 -28.35 54.38
N LEU A 140 -23.93 -27.30 53.61
CA LEU A 140 -22.60 -27.04 53.05
C LEU A 140 -22.22 -25.56 53.28
N SER A 141 -20.95 -25.36 53.65
CA SER A 141 -20.38 -24.01 53.80
C SER A 141 -20.17 -23.30 52.47
N GLU A 142 -20.18 -21.96 52.49
CA GLU A 142 -19.87 -21.14 51.31
C GLU A 142 -18.50 -21.51 50.66
N ILE A 143 -17.52 -21.89 51.47
CA ILE A 143 -16.22 -22.36 51.01
C ILE A 143 -16.37 -23.66 50.20
N GLY A 144 -17.24 -24.58 50.62
CA GLY A 144 -17.53 -25.83 49.92
C GLY A 144 -18.13 -25.58 48.53
N ILE A 145 -19.08 -24.65 48.47
CA ILE A 145 -19.71 -24.25 47.20
C ILE A 145 -18.69 -23.61 46.28
N ALA A 146 -17.90 -22.64 46.81
CA ALA A 146 -16.86 -21.97 46.04
C ALA A 146 -15.83 -22.95 45.49
N LYS A 147 -15.46 -23.99 46.26
CA LYS A 147 -14.54 -25.04 45.81
C LYS A 147 -15.15 -25.87 44.67
N ALA A 148 -16.38 -26.33 44.78
CA ALA A 148 -17.04 -27.12 43.73
C ALA A 148 -17.19 -26.30 42.44
N LYS A 149 -17.56 -25.02 42.54
CA LYS A 149 -17.65 -24.11 41.41
C LYS A 149 -16.27 -23.85 40.73
N ALA A 150 -15.22 -23.69 41.51
CA ALA A 150 -13.87 -23.52 40.99
C ALA A 150 -13.40 -24.77 40.24
N GLU A 151 -13.68 -25.98 40.78
CA GLU A 151 -13.34 -27.24 40.12
C GLU A 151 -14.09 -27.40 38.77
N LEU A 152 -15.40 -27.11 38.76
CA LEU A 152 -16.18 -27.10 37.52
C LEU A 152 -15.59 -26.16 36.47
N SER A 153 -15.23 -24.93 36.86
CA SER A 153 -14.65 -23.96 35.96
C SER A 153 -13.28 -24.43 35.43
N SER A 154 -12.47 -25.06 36.27
CA SER A 154 -11.17 -25.61 35.87
C SER A 154 -11.31 -26.77 34.88
N ALA A 155 -12.28 -27.70 35.16
CA ALA A 155 -12.56 -28.81 34.26
C ALA A 155 -13.12 -28.34 32.91
N GLN A 156 -13.97 -27.31 32.89
CA GLN A 156 -14.45 -26.71 31.65
C GLN A 156 -13.32 -26.13 30.83
N ALA A 157 -12.43 -25.36 31.44
CA ALA A 157 -11.30 -24.79 30.76
C ALA A 157 -10.33 -25.86 30.18
N ARG A 158 -10.26 -27.03 30.85
CA ARG A 158 -9.49 -28.18 30.34
C ARG A 158 -10.12 -28.74 29.07
N VAL A 159 -11.45 -28.97 29.07
CA VAL A 159 -12.17 -29.41 27.87
C VAL A 159 -11.95 -28.48 26.69
N GLU A 160 -12.12 -27.18 26.90
CA GLU A 160 -11.92 -26.17 25.84
C GLU A 160 -10.50 -26.21 25.27
N ARG A 161 -9.50 -26.37 26.12
CA ARG A 161 -8.10 -26.50 25.69
C ARG A 161 -7.86 -27.75 24.85
N GLU A 162 -8.38 -28.90 25.27
CA GLU A 162 -8.18 -30.16 24.54
C GLU A 162 -9.01 -30.18 23.23
N GLN A 163 -10.19 -29.56 23.22
CA GLN A 163 -10.92 -29.33 21.96
C GLN A 163 -10.13 -28.52 20.96
N LEU A 164 -9.45 -27.44 21.41
CA LEU A 164 -8.56 -26.65 20.55
C LEU A 164 -7.36 -27.46 20.06
N ASN A 165 -6.78 -28.33 20.93
CA ASN A 165 -5.67 -29.20 20.54
C ASN A 165 -6.06 -30.17 19.43
N VAL A 166 -7.28 -30.74 19.49
CA VAL A 166 -7.84 -31.58 18.42
C VAL A 166 -8.13 -30.75 17.18
N ALA A 167 -8.78 -29.59 17.32
CA ALA A 167 -9.12 -28.73 16.19
C ALA A 167 -7.86 -28.28 15.40
N ARG A 168 -6.75 -28.03 16.11
CA ARG A 168 -5.48 -27.60 15.50
C ARG A 168 -4.77 -28.70 14.71
N THR A 169 -5.23 -29.95 14.78
CA THR A 169 -4.72 -31.00 13.87
C THR A 169 -5.18 -30.79 12.44
N ARG A 170 -6.27 -30.03 12.23
CA ARG A 170 -6.75 -29.61 10.91
C ARG A 170 -6.22 -28.24 10.59
N ILE A 171 -5.26 -28.19 9.68
CA ILE A 171 -4.66 -26.93 9.23
C ILE A 171 -5.52 -26.36 8.11
N THR A 172 -6.17 -25.21 8.36
CA THR A 172 -7.19 -24.65 7.47
C THR A 172 -6.76 -23.36 6.81
N ALA A 173 -7.37 -23.03 5.65
CA ALA A 173 -7.14 -21.79 4.94
C ALA A 173 -7.69 -20.58 5.74
N PRO A 174 -6.91 -19.51 5.92
CA PRO A 174 -7.33 -18.35 6.72
C PRO A 174 -8.28 -17.40 5.94
N PHE A 175 -8.36 -17.53 4.62
CA PHE A 175 -9.19 -16.75 3.72
C PHE A 175 -9.38 -17.48 2.38
N ASP A 176 -10.32 -16.98 1.58
CA ASP A 176 -10.57 -17.48 0.22
C ASP A 176 -9.39 -17.15 -0.67
N GLY A 177 -8.90 -18.16 -1.43
CA GLY A 177 -7.72 -17.95 -2.27
C GLY A 177 -7.34 -19.13 -3.11
N ILE A 178 -6.10 -19.13 -3.57
CA ILE A 178 -5.46 -20.22 -4.34
C ILE A 178 -4.28 -20.75 -3.55
N VAL A 179 -4.15 -22.07 -3.52
CA VAL A 179 -2.97 -22.75 -2.97
C VAL A 179 -1.81 -22.61 -3.97
N GLU A 180 -0.84 -21.77 -3.64
CA GLU A 180 0.33 -21.55 -4.50
C GLU A 180 1.39 -22.64 -4.33
N THR A 181 1.62 -23.06 -3.09
CA THR A 181 2.66 -24.05 -2.78
C THR A 181 2.21 -24.93 -1.61
N MET A 182 2.42 -26.23 -1.75
CA MET A 182 2.39 -27.19 -0.64
C MET A 182 3.82 -27.42 -0.16
N HIS A 183 4.04 -27.44 1.15
CA HIS A 183 5.37 -27.52 1.75
C HIS A 183 5.65 -28.86 2.44
N ILE A 184 4.61 -29.67 2.64
CA ILE A 184 4.70 -30.98 3.29
C ILE A 184 3.91 -32.02 2.54
N GLU A 185 4.31 -33.28 2.69
CA GLU A 185 3.65 -34.44 2.07
C GLU A 185 3.02 -35.37 3.11
N VAL A 186 2.09 -36.21 2.64
CA VAL A 186 1.49 -37.25 3.50
C VAL A 186 2.57 -38.20 3.98
N GLY A 187 2.63 -38.41 5.29
CA GLY A 187 3.65 -39.22 5.95
C GLY A 187 4.73 -38.38 6.65
N ASP A 188 4.90 -37.13 6.28
CA ASP A 188 5.85 -36.23 6.93
C ASP A 188 5.50 -35.98 8.40
N LEU A 189 6.50 -35.69 9.22
CA LEU A 189 6.33 -35.24 10.58
C LEU A 189 6.37 -33.70 10.62
N ALA A 190 5.24 -33.07 10.90
CA ALA A 190 5.16 -31.64 11.11
C ALA A 190 5.46 -31.30 12.59
N ALA A 191 6.38 -30.38 12.81
CA ALA A 191 6.58 -29.73 14.10
C ALA A 191 5.75 -28.43 14.15
N VAL A 192 5.57 -27.85 15.34
CA VAL A 192 4.94 -26.53 15.50
C VAL A 192 5.73 -25.51 14.67
N GLY A 193 5.02 -24.74 13.83
CA GLY A 193 5.60 -23.77 12.91
C GLY A 193 6.01 -24.33 11.53
N THR A 194 5.96 -25.66 11.32
CA THR A 194 6.18 -26.24 9.99
C THR A 194 5.10 -25.76 9.04
N ALA A 195 5.48 -25.14 7.91
CA ALA A 195 4.53 -24.69 6.92
C ALA A 195 3.85 -25.87 6.23
N CYS A 196 2.52 -25.84 6.14
CA CYS A 196 1.73 -26.77 5.33
C CYS A 196 1.60 -26.24 3.90
N ALA A 197 1.06 -25.03 3.73
CA ALA A 197 0.80 -24.46 2.43
C ALA A 197 1.02 -22.94 2.42
N THR A 198 1.21 -22.39 1.23
CA THR A 198 1.11 -20.96 0.96
C THR A 198 -0.18 -20.69 0.18
N VAL A 199 -1.04 -19.82 0.70
CA VAL A 199 -2.30 -19.42 0.08
C VAL A 199 -2.22 -17.96 -0.34
N LEU A 200 -2.63 -17.66 -1.58
CA LEU A 200 -2.71 -16.31 -2.15
C LEU A 200 -4.15 -15.84 -2.25
N ASP A 201 -4.42 -14.64 -1.74
CA ASP A 201 -5.68 -13.92 -2.00
C ASP A 201 -5.50 -13.07 -3.27
N LEU A 202 -6.07 -13.52 -4.37
CA LEU A 202 -5.98 -12.87 -5.68
C LEU A 202 -7.28 -12.13 -6.06
N ASN A 203 -8.29 -12.10 -5.19
CA ASN A 203 -9.55 -11.38 -5.44
C ASN A 203 -9.96 -10.53 -4.23
N PRO A 204 -9.84 -9.22 -4.32
CA PRO A 204 -9.31 -8.47 -5.47
C PRO A 204 -7.80 -8.60 -5.65
N LEU A 205 -7.34 -8.49 -6.88
CA LEU A 205 -5.93 -8.35 -7.20
C LEU A 205 -5.49 -6.91 -6.93
N LEU A 206 -4.28 -6.72 -6.44
CA LEU A 206 -3.69 -5.38 -6.32
C LEU A 206 -2.73 -5.11 -7.48
N ILE A 207 -2.64 -3.84 -7.88
CA ILE A 207 -1.54 -3.35 -8.68
C ILE A 207 -0.77 -2.36 -7.82
N SER A 208 0.48 -2.67 -7.55
CA SER A 208 1.42 -1.83 -6.81
C SER A 208 2.24 -1.02 -7.80
N ALA A 209 2.28 0.29 -7.61
CA ALA A 209 3.04 1.21 -8.43
C ALA A 209 3.65 2.32 -7.56
N ASN A 210 4.68 2.96 -8.10
CA ASN A 210 5.31 4.11 -7.45
C ASN A 210 5.09 5.37 -8.29
N VAL A 211 4.69 6.44 -7.62
CA VAL A 211 4.48 7.76 -8.23
C VAL A 211 5.50 8.75 -7.69
N SER A 212 5.99 9.63 -8.56
CA SER A 212 6.94 10.67 -8.15
C SER A 212 6.31 11.72 -7.24
N GLU A 213 7.11 12.38 -6.41
CA GLU A 213 6.69 13.49 -5.55
C GLU A 213 5.93 14.59 -6.31
N ARG A 214 6.34 14.87 -7.55
CA ARG A 214 5.68 15.91 -8.38
C ARG A 214 4.26 15.55 -8.82
N SER A 215 3.96 14.25 -8.88
CA SER A 215 2.70 13.74 -9.45
C SER A 215 1.75 13.17 -8.40
N VAL A 216 2.23 12.90 -7.18
CA VAL A 216 1.42 12.26 -6.12
C VAL A 216 0.21 13.12 -5.73
N GLY A 217 0.35 14.45 -5.75
CA GLY A 217 -0.73 15.38 -5.40
C GLY A 217 -1.94 15.32 -6.35
N ALA A 218 -1.75 14.83 -7.58
CA ALA A 218 -2.81 14.71 -8.57
C ALA A 218 -3.59 13.38 -8.47
N ILE A 219 -3.09 12.39 -7.70
CA ILE A 219 -3.71 11.07 -7.56
C ILE A 219 -4.47 11.01 -6.23
N LYS A 220 -5.73 10.61 -6.29
CA LYS A 220 -6.60 10.48 -5.11
C LYS A 220 -7.13 9.05 -4.97
N VAL A 221 -7.37 8.65 -3.73
CA VAL A 221 -8.09 7.40 -3.46
C VAL A 221 -9.49 7.49 -4.09
N GLY A 222 -9.87 6.44 -4.83
CA GLY A 222 -11.11 6.37 -5.59
C GLY A 222 -10.98 6.70 -7.08
N ASP A 223 -9.86 7.28 -7.53
CA ASP A 223 -9.63 7.59 -8.94
C ASP A 223 -9.74 6.32 -9.79
N PHE A 224 -10.38 6.48 -10.96
CA PHE A 224 -10.51 5.39 -11.91
C PHE A 224 -9.18 5.15 -12.62
N VAL A 225 -8.84 3.89 -12.74
CA VAL A 225 -7.58 3.43 -13.32
C VAL A 225 -7.87 2.43 -14.42
N SER A 226 -7.28 2.65 -15.59
CA SER A 226 -7.11 1.63 -16.61
C SER A 226 -5.66 1.17 -16.63
N ALA A 227 -5.45 -0.13 -16.67
CA ALA A 227 -4.12 -0.69 -16.73
C ALA A 227 -4.02 -1.75 -17.82
N ARG A 228 -2.82 -2.01 -18.29
CA ARG A 228 -2.52 -3.04 -19.26
C ARG A 228 -1.33 -3.83 -18.81
N THR A 229 -1.49 -5.16 -18.75
CA THR A 229 -0.41 -6.08 -18.40
C THR A 229 0.56 -6.25 -19.57
N VAL A 230 1.75 -6.80 -19.30
CA VAL A 230 2.72 -7.19 -20.33
C VAL A 230 2.15 -8.27 -21.27
N THR A 231 1.17 -9.05 -20.82
CA THR A 231 0.42 -10.04 -21.63
C THR A 231 -0.72 -9.41 -22.45
N ASN A 232 -0.80 -8.09 -22.47
CA ASN A 232 -1.80 -7.30 -23.20
C ASN A 232 -3.24 -7.42 -22.66
N GLU A 233 -3.43 -7.91 -21.44
CA GLU A 233 -4.72 -7.92 -20.77
C GLU A 233 -5.08 -6.52 -20.27
N ALA A 234 -6.29 -6.08 -20.58
CA ALA A 234 -6.82 -4.82 -20.08
C ALA A 234 -7.42 -5.04 -18.67
N LEU A 235 -7.05 -4.20 -17.74
CA LEU A 235 -7.51 -4.20 -16.35
C LEU A 235 -8.15 -2.87 -16.03
N GLU A 236 -9.24 -2.91 -15.27
CA GLU A 236 -9.91 -1.73 -14.75
C GLU A 236 -9.98 -1.81 -13.23
N GLY A 237 -9.74 -0.71 -12.58
CA GLY A 237 -9.71 -0.65 -11.13
C GLY A 237 -9.85 0.75 -10.57
N ARG A 238 -9.65 0.84 -9.27
CA ARG A 238 -9.65 2.13 -8.55
C ARG A 238 -8.45 2.21 -7.63
N VAL A 239 -7.92 3.41 -7.48
CA VAL A 239 -6.90 3.69 -6.48
C VAL A 239 -7.49 3.41 -5.09
N SER A 240 -6.91 2.46 -4.38
CA SER A 240 -7.30 2.07 -3.01
C SER A 240 -6.42 2.69 -1.95
N PHE A 241 -5.18 2.98 -2.28
CA PHE A 241 -4.21 3.55 -1.35
C PHE A 241 -3.23 4.48 -2.05
N VAL A 242 -2.87 5.58 -1.38
CA VAL A 242 -1.78 6.48 -1.76
C VAL A 242 -0.95 6.71 -0.51
N GLY A 243 0.32 6.34 -0.57
CA GLY A 243 1.27 6.46 0.54
C GLY A 243 1.36 7.90 1.06
N LYS A 244 1.56 8.05 2.35
CA LYS A 244 1.75 9.37 3.00
C LYS A 244 3.22 9.69 3.24
N GLN A 245 4.08 8.70 3.06
CA GLN A 245 5.53 8.82 3.20
C GLN A 245 6.19 8.34 1.91
N SER A 246 7.17 9.11 1.44
CA SER A 246 7.99 8.71 0.30
C SER A 246 9.08 7.73 0.73
N ASP A 247 9.44 6.85 -0.19
CA ASP A 247 10.69 6.11 -0.10
C ASP A 247 11.86 7.09 -0.24
N ALA A 248 12.78 7.09 0.72
CA ALA A 248 13.88 8.06 0.78
C ALA A 248 14.89 7.90 -0.36
N ALA A 249 15.08 6.68 -0.87
CA ALA A 249 16.06 6.39 -1.93
C ALA A 249 15.53 6.78 -3.31
N THR A 250 14.26 6.48 -3.58
CA THR A 250 13.64 6.70 -4.90
C THR A 250 12.83 7.98 -5.00
N ARG A 251 12.50 8.63 -3.88
CA ARG A 251 11.62 9.80 -3.77
C ARG A 251 10.26 9.57 -4.44
N THR A 252 9.74 8.38 -4.27
CA THR A 252 8.45 7.98 -4.80
C THR A 252 7.50 7.60 -3.67
N TYR A 253 6.20 7.71 -3.94
CA TYR A 253 5.12 7.31 -3.04
C TYR A 253 4.47 6.04 -3.57
N PRO A 254 4.24 5.03 -2.74
CA PRO A 254 3.52 3.83 -3.16
C PRO A 254 2.04 4.17 -3.43
N VAL A 255 1.52 3.61 -4.51
CA VAL A 255 0.12 3.70 -4.91
C VAL A 255 -0.38 2.28 -5.17
N GLU A 256 -1.51 1.94 -4.58
CA GLU A 256 -2.17 0.66 -4.81
C GLU A 256 -3.49 0.86 -5.54
N VAL A 257 -3.74 0.00 -6.51
CA VAL A 257 -4.96 -0.05 -7.28
C VAL A 257 -5.62 -1.40 -7.08
N THR A 258 -6.88 -1.41 -6.72
CA THR A 258 -7.68 -2.62 -6.56
C THR A 258 -8.38 -2.97 -7.86
N VAL A 259 -8.19 -4.20 -8.33
CA VAL A 259 -8.75 -4.75 -9.55
C VAL A 259 -9.57 -6.00 -9.23
N PRO A 260 -10.86 -6.07 -9.59
CA PRO A 260 -11.67 -7.28 -9.39
C PRO A 260 -11.09 -8.46 -10.19
N ASN A 261 -11.03 -9.63 -9.55
CA ASN A 261 -10.54 -10.87 -10.18
C ASN A 261 -11.37 -12.08 -9.70
N PRO A 262 -12.70 -12.09 -9.89
CA PRO A 262 -13.57 -13.13 -9.32
C PRO A 262 -13.29 -14.53 -9.90
N ASP A 263 -12.79 -14.60 -11.13
CA ASP A 263 -12.47 -15.85 -11.80
C ASP A 263 -11.05 -16.33 -11.53
N TYR A 264 -10.24 -15.56 -10.79
CA TYR A 264 -8.81 -15.82 -10.52
C TYR A 264 -7.95 -15.98 -11.79
N ARG A 265 -8.40 -15.38 -12.92
CA ARG A 265 -7.67 -15.44 -14.18
C ARG A 265 -6.38 -14.64 -14.18
N LEU A 266 -6.43 -13.49 -13.49
CA LEU A 266 -5.29 -12.60 -13.39
C LEU A 266 -4.29 -13.15 -12.36
N ARG A 267 -3.02 -13.07 -12.71
CA ARG A 267 -1.91 -13.57 -11.89
C ARG A 267 -1.19 -12.43 -11.19
N ALA A 268 -0.67 -12.69 -10.02
CA ALA A 268 0.29 -11.80 -9.37
C ALA A 268 1.66 -11.85 -10.06
N GLY A 269 2.46 -10.78 -9.94
CA GLY A 269 3.82 -10.69 -10.47
C GLY A 269 3.94 -10.14 -11.89
N LEU A 270 2.84 -9.85 -12.59
CA LEU A 270 2.87 -9.31 -13.96
C LEU A 270 3.19 -7.81 -13.94
N THR A 271 4.11 -7.39 -14.80
CA THR A 271 4.36 -5.95 -15.04
C THR A 271 3.16 -5.32 -15.74
N THR A 272 2.78 -4.12 -15.29
CA THR A 272 1.64 -3.37 -15.82
C THR A 272 2.01 -1.93 -16.13
N THR A 273 1.37 -1.39 -17.16
CA THR A 273 1.32 0.05 -17.42
C THR A 273 -0.05 0.54 -16.99
N ILE A 274 -0.06 1.54 -16.12
CA ILE A 274 -1.25 2.06 -15.44
C ILE A 274 -1.51 3.47 -15.96
N SER A 275 -2.74 3.77 -16.30
CA SER A 275 -3.22 5.09 -16.69
C SER A 275 -4.24 5.55 -15.65
N VAL A 276 -3.86 6.52 -14.84
CA VAL A 276 -4.73 7.12 -13.82
C VAL A 276 -5.31 8.39 -14.41
N ASN A 277 -6.64 8.47 -14.47
CA ASN A 277 -7.34 9.69 -14.85
C ASN A 277 -7.37 10.62 -13.62
N THR A 278 -6.71 11.77 -13.73
CA THR A 278 -6.57 12.69 -12.61
C THR A 278 -7.55 13.87 -12.75
N GLU A 279 -7.15 14.91 -13.43
CA GLU A 279 -7.89 16.18 -13.49
C GLU A 279 -8.41 16.45 -14.91
N THR A 280 -9.60 17.03 -15.02
CA THR A 280 -10.12 17.49 -16.30
C THR A 280 -9.83 18.99 -16.44
N VAL A 281 -9.04 19.35 -17.44
CA VAL A 281 -8.65 20.72 -17.73
C VAL A 281 -9.16 21.16 -19.09
N LEU A 282 -9.43 22.46 -19.24
CA LEU A 282 -9.67 23.07 -20.54
C LEU A 282 -8.33 23.27 -21.25
N ALA A 283 -8.07 22.51 -22.29
CA ALA A 283 -6.81 22.55 -23.04
C ALA A 283 -7.05 22.73 -24.52
N GLN A 284 -6.12 23.44 -25.18
CA GLN A 284 -6.08 23.59 -26.62
C GLN A 284 -4.99 22.68 -27.18
N ARG A 285 -5.31 21.93 -28.23
CA ARG A 285 -4.31 21.12 -28.94
C ARG A 285 -3.72 21.95 -30.06
N VAL A 286 -2.46 22.35 -29.89
CA VAL A 286 -1.63 22.95 -30.93
C VAL A 286 -0.87 21.81 -31.62
N SER A 287 -1.09 21.63 -32.92
CA SER A 287 -0.37 20.61 -33.73
C SER A 287 0.82 21.24 -34.40
#